data_96539b9a84969cc7f7051aa141006b1f
#
_entry.id   96539b9a84969cc7f7051aa141006b1f
#
_cell.length_a   1.000
_cell.length_b   1.000
_cell.length_c   1.000
_cell.angle_alpha   90.00
_cell.angle_beta   90.00
_cell.angle_gamma   90.00
#
_symmetry.space_group_name_H-M   'P 1'
#
loop_
_entity.id
_entity.type
_entity.pdbx_description
1 polymer ?
#
loop_
_entity_poly.entity_id
_entity_poly.type
_entity_poly.pdbx_seq_one_letter_code
_entity_poly.pdbx_strand_id
1 'polypeptide(L)'
;MKVVFFDLETTGTLVNKHGIHQISGMIVIDGEVKETFDFKVQPNPKAEIVQEALDVARVTKEQILSYPAMGYVYGQFTAILNKYVDKYNKQDKFFLAGYNNASFDNQFLRAWFLQNGDKYFGSYFWSNSIDVMVLATPYLASQRSQMENFKQGTV
;
A
#
# COMPACT_ATOMS: atom_id res chain seq x y z
N MET A 1 3.73 10.38 16.68
CA MET A 1 2.86 9.59 15.77
C MET A 1 3.72 8.99 14.68
N LYS A 2 3.57 7.70 14.45
CA LYS A 2 4.29 6.95 13.42
C LYS A 2 3.36 6.66 12.25
N VAL A 3 3.78 7.00 11.03
CA VAL A 3 2.97 6.88 9.82
C VAL A 3 3.77 6.20 8.72
N VAL A 4 3.14 5.26 8.02
CA VAL A 4 3.61 4.74 6.74
C VAL A 4 2.73 5.37 5.66
N PHE A 5 3.31 6.27 4.88
CA PHE A 5 2.70 6.72 3.63
C PHE A 5 3.07 5.73 2.54
N PHE A 6 2.10 5.24 1.81
CA PHE A 6 2.39 4.21 0.80
C PHE A 6 1.41 4.25 -0.36
N ASP A 7 1.86 3.69 -1.47
CA ASP A 7 1.09 3.48 -2.67
C ASP A 7 1.44 2.12 -3.26
N LEU A 8 0.47 1.46 -3.88
CA LEU A 8 0.63 0.14 -4.47
C LEU A 8 0.32 0.17 -5.96
N GLU A 9 1.06 -0.64 -6.71
CA GLU A 9 0.67 -1.06 -8.05
C GLU A 9 0.25 -2.53 -7.99
N THR A 10 -0.89 -2.85 -8.56
CA THR A 10 -1.50 -4.17 -8.49
C THR A 10 -1.86 -4.70 -9.87
N THR A 11 -2.06 -6.02 -9.98
CA THR A 11 -2.43 -6.67 -11.24
C THR A 11 -3.92 -6.55 -11.58
N GLY A 12 -4.68 -5.86 -10.77
CA GLY A 12 -6.12 -5.64 -10.93
C GLY A 12 -6.73 -5.04 -9.67
N THR A 13 -8.05 -4.98 -9.61
CA THR A 13 -8.76 -4.24 -8.55
C THR A 13 -9.37 -5.13 -7.47
N LEU A 14 -9.35 -6.44 -7.62
CA LEU A 14 -9.99 -7.37 -6.69
C LEU A 14 -8.95 -8.03 -5.78
N VAL A 15 -9.02 -7.73 -4.50
CA VAL A 15 -8.03 -8.17 -3.50
C VAL A 15 -7.91 -9.70 -3.42
N ASN A 16 -9.00 -10.43 -3.67
CA ASN A 16 -9.01 -11.90 -3.63
C ASN A 16 -8.50 -12.57 -4.92
N LYS A 17 -8.27 -11.81 -5.98
CA LYS A 17 -7.84 -12.34 -7.28
C LYS A 17 -6.51 -11.77 -7.76
N HIS A 18 -6.21 -10.55 -7.40
CA HIS A 18 -5.07 -9.80 -7.94
C HIS A 18 -3.98 -9.60 -6.88
N GLY A 19 -2.78 -9.26 -7.32
CA GLY A 19 -1.62 -9.16 -6.45
C GLY A 19 -0.85 -7.85 -6.60
N ILE A 20 -0.02 -7.57 -5.62
CA ILE A 20 0.87 -6.41 -5.60
C ILE A 20 2.09 -6.69 -6.47
N HIS A 21 2.48 -5.75 -7.33
CA HIS A 21 3.75 -5.82 -8.05
C HIS A 21 4.68 -4.62 -7.77
N GLN A 22 4.24 -3.64 -7.01
CA GLN A 22 5.11 -2.57 -6.50
C GLN A 22 4.52 -2.00 -5.22
N ILE A 23 5.38 -1.74 -4.24
CA ILE A 23 5.04 -1.02 -3.02
C ILE A 23 6.08 0.08 -2.79
N SER A 24 5.63 1.32 -2.73
CA SER A 24 6.49 2.48 -2.51
C SER A 24 5.92 3.37 -1.42
N GLY A 25 6.77 4.11 -0.75
CA GLY A 25 6.33 5.00 0.31
C GLY A 25 7.43 5.52 1.19
N MET A 26 7.04 5.96 2.38
CA MET A 26 7.97 6.51 3.36
C MET A 26 7.47 6.27 4.79
N ILE A 27 8.42 6.19 5.70
CA ILE A 27 8.21 6.17 7.14
C ILE A 27 8.35 7.59 7.66
N VAL A 28 7.32 8.08 8.34
CA VAL A 28 7.32 9.42 8.95
C VAL A 28 7.02 9.28 10.45
N ILE A 29 7.88 9.83 11.28
CA ILE A 29 7.72 9.81 12.74
C ILE A 29 7.77 11.24 13.25
N ASP A 30 6.70 11.67 13.91
CA ASP A 30 6.56 13.02 14.48
C ASP A 30 6.86 14.11 13.43
N GLY A 31 6.36 13.90 12.20
CA GLY A 31 6.51 14.85 11.09
C GLY A 31 7.85 14.77 10.36
N GLU A 32 8.76 13.88 10.76
CA GLU A 32 10.07 13.74 10.14
C GLU A 32 10.15 12.46 9.30
N VAL A 33 10.60 12.59 8.05
CA VAL A 33 10.83 11.44 7.17
C VAL A 33 12.07 10.68 7.64
N LYS A 34 11.88 9.43 8.05
CA LYS A 34 12.97 8.58 8.54
C LYS A 34 13.57 7.70 7.45
N GLU A 35 12.75 7.23 6.53
CA GLU A 35 13.18 6.32 5.49
C GLU A 35 12.18 6.35 4.34
N THR A 36 12.66 6.17 3.11
CA THR A 36 11.81 5.94 1.93
C THR A 36 12.07 4.55 1.40
N PHE A 37 11.08 3.97 0.73
CA PHE A 37 11.21 2.66 0.11
C PHE A 37 10.47 2.62 -1.22
N ASP A 38 11.00 1.78 -2.13
CA ASP A 38 10.37 1.50 -3.42
C ASP A 38 10.75 0.07 -3.81
N PHE A 39 9.81 -0.85 -3.64
CA PHE A 39 10.01 -2.26 -3.93
C PHE A 39 9.18 -2.69 -5.13
N LYS A 40 9.85 -3.16 -6.17
CA LYS A 40 9.24 -3.96 -7.22
C LYS A 40 9.23 -5.40 -6.76
N VAL A 41 8.13 -6.10 -6.98
CA VAL A 41 7.92 -7.44 -6.43
C VAL A 41 7.12 -8.30 -7.40
N GLN A 42 7.49 -9.57 -7.54
CA GLN A 42 6.64 -10.52 -8.25
C GLN A 42 5.28 -10.58 -7.54
N PRO A 43 4.17 -10.52 -8.30
CA PRO A 43 2.86 -10.72 -7.70
C PRO A 43 2.75 -12.14 -7.14
N ASN A 44 1.81 -12.35 -6.22
CA ASN A 44 1.50 -13.68 -5.71
C ASN A 44 1.35 -14.63 -6.90
N PRO A 45 2.02 -15.81 -6.90
CA PRO A 45 1.94 -16.77 -8.00
C PRO A 45 0.51 -17.19 -8.37
N LYS A 46 -0.43 -17.10 -7.43
CA LYS A 46 -1.84 -17.42 -7.66
C LYS A 46 -2.66 -16.23 -8.17
N ALA A 47 -2.05 -15.04 -8.25
CA ALA A 47 -2.76 -13.84 -8.69
C ALA A 47 -3.08 -13.89 -10.18
N GLU A 48 -4.27 -13.45 -10.52
CA GLU A 48 -4.65 -13.18 -11.91
C GLU A 48 -4.07 -11.82 -12.34
N ILE A 49 -3.84 -11.65 -13.63
CA ILE A 49 -3.25 -10.44 -14.19
C ILE A 49 -4.23 -9.85 -15.19
N VAL A 50 -4.65 -8.61 -14.95
CA VAL A 50 -5.52 -7.86 -15.86
C VAL A 50 -4.66 -6.92 -16.69
N GLN A 51 -4.75 -7.03 -18.02
CA GLN A 51 -3.90 -6.27 -18.94
C GLN A 51 -4.10 -4.75 -18.76
N GLU A 52 -5.32 -4.29 -18.57
CA GLU A 52 -5.59 -2.86 -18.36
C GLU A 52 -4.86 -2.30 -17.14
N ALA A 53 -4.75 -3.09 -16.07
CA ALA A 53 -4.01 -2.67 -14.88
C ALA A 53 -2.51 -2.52 -15.17
N LEU A 54 -1.94 -3.40 -15.97
CA LEU A 54 -0.55 -3.31 -16.40
C LEU A 54 -0.33 -2.11 -17.32
N ASP A 55 -1.27 -1.82 -18.20
CA ASP A 55 -1.20 -0.67 -19.12
C ASP A 55 -1.19 0.65 -18.34
N VAL A 56 -2.02 0.76 -17.30
CA VAL A 56 -2.05 1.93 -16.40
C VAL A 56 -0.71 2.09 -15.68
N ALA A 57 -0.15 0.99 -15.19
CA ALA A 57 1.15 0.99 -14.49
C ALA A 57 2.34 1.10 -15.44
N ARG A 58 2.12 0.99 -16.76
CA ARG A 58 3.15 1.04 -17.81
C ARG A 58 4.21 -0.04 -17.64
N VAL A 59 3.76 -1.24 -17.33
CA VAL A 59 4.62 -2.44 -17.21
C VAL A 59 4.06 -3.57 -18.04
N THR A 60 4.91 -4.55 -18.35
CA THR A 60 4.51 -5.77 -19.04
C THR A 60 4.45 -6.93 -18.06
N LYS A 61 3.73 -8.00 -18.43
CA LYS A 61 3.69 -9.24 -17.67
C LYS A 61 5.09 -9.82 -17.48
N GLU A 62 5.91 -9.80 -18.51
CA GLU A 62 7.29 -10.28 -18.48
C GLU A 62 8.12 -9.51 -17.46
N GLN A 63 7.95 -8.19 -17.40
CA GLN A 63 8.66 -7.36 -16.43
C GLN A 63 8.31 -7.73 -14.99
N ILE A 64 7.02 -7.80 -14.66
CA ILE A 64 6.61 -8.07 -13.27
C ILE A 64 6.97 -9.49 -12.83
N LEU A 65 7.00 -10.45 -13.75
CA LEU A 65 7.42 -11.82 -13.45
C LEU A 65 8.95 -11.94 -13.30
N SER A 66 9.71 -10.94 -13.74
CA SER A 66 11.16 -10.87 -13.56
C SER A 66 11.58 -10.18 -12.26
N TYR A 67 10.65 -9.58 -11.52
CA TYR A 67 10.94 -8.89 -10.27
C TYR A 67 11.36 -9.86 -9.15
N PRO A 68 11.96 -9.36 -8.08
CA PRO A 68 12.27 -10.20 -6.92
C PRO A 68 11.07 -10.93 -6.36
N ALA A 69 11.29 -12.11 -5.83
CA ALA A 69 10.24 -12.97 -5.28
C ALA A 69 9.47 -12.29 -4.14
N MET A 70 8.18 -12.60 -4.06
CA MET A 70 7.27 -12.00 -3.08
C MET A 70 7.78 -12.13 -1.65
N GLY A 71 8.20 -13.32 -1.24
CA GLY A 71 8.67 -13.56 0.14
C GLY A 71 9.95 -12.80 0.48
N TYR A 72 10.84 -12.65 -0.49
CA TYR A 72 12.08 -11.88 -0.29
C TYR A 72 11.78 -10.40 -0.06
N VAL A 73 10.92 -9.80 -0.90
CA VAL A 73 10.54 -8.39 -0.76
C VAL A 73 9.73 -8.16 0.51
N TYR A 74 8.85 -9.09 0.85
CA TYR A 74 8.11 -9.05 2.11
C TYR A 74 9.06 -8.97 3.31
N GLY A 75 10.11 -9.78 3.30
CA GLY A 75 11.13 -9.76 4.35
C GLY A 75 11.85 -8.40 4.44
N GLN A 76 12.17 -7.80 3.30
CA GLN A 76 12.80 -6.47 3.28
C GLN A 76 11.85 -5.38 3.79
N PHE A 77 10.58 -5.43 3.40
CA PHE A 77 9.57 -4.46 3.84
C PHE A 77 9.35 -4.55 5.36
N THR A 78 9.15 -5.76 5.89
CA THR A 78 8.94 -5.93 7.33
C THR A 78 10.19 -5.61 8.14
N ALA A 79 11.39 -5.80 7.58
CA ALA A 79 12.63 -5.37 8.23
C ALA A 79 12.66 -3.84 8.43
N ILE A 80 12.15 -3.08 7.47
CA ILE A 80 12.00 -1.62 7.62
C ILE A 80 11.01 -1.30 8.75
N LEU A 81 9.85 -1.94 8.76
CA LEU A 81 8.85 -1.70 9.80
C LEU A 81 9.42 -1.98 11.20
N ASN A 82 10.15 -3.08 11.34
CA ASN A 82 10.72 -3.51 12.62
C ASN A 82 11.83 -2.59 13.16
N LYS A 83 12.41 -1.74 12.31
CA LYS A 83 13.36 -0.71 12.79
C LYS A 83 12.68 0.34 13.66
N TYR A 84 11.41 0.60 13.44
CA TYR A 84 10.72 1.77 13.99
C TYR A 84 9.57 1.44 14.92
N VAL A 85 9.11 0.19 14.96
CA VAL A 85 8.07 -0.26 15.88
C VAL A 85 8.47 -1.58 16.54
N ASP A 86 8.06 -1.73 17.79
CA ASP A 86 8.07 -3.00 18.50
C ASP A 86 6.68 -3.63 18.32
N LYS A 87 6.60 -4.62 17.44
CA LYS A 87 5.32 -5.29 17.13
C LYS A 87 4.70 -6.05 18.32
N TYR A 88 5.46 -6.28 19.37
CA TYR A 88 4.97 -6.91 20.60
C TYR A 88 4.39 -5.89 21.59
N ASN A 89 4.62 -4.60 21.37
CA ASN A 89 4.03 -3.51 22.15
C ASN A 89 2.74 -3.04 21.46
N LYS A 90 1.60 -3.33 22.07
CA LYS A 90 0.27 -2.99 21.52
C LYS A 90 0.02 -1.49 21.35
N GLN A 91 0.84 -0.65 21.96
CA GLN A 91 0.75 0.81 21.83
C GLN A 91 1.69 1.38 20.79
N ASP A 92 2.57 0.55 20.21
CA ASP A 92 3.57 0.99 19.26
C ASP A 92 3.24 0.45 17.87
N LYS A 93 2.55 1.26 17.07
CA LYS A 93 2.09 0.90 15.73
C LYS A 93 2.13 2.09 14.80
N PHE A 94 2.10 1.81 13.51
CA PHE A 94 1.93 2.82 12.47
C PHE A 94 0.47 3.07 12.14
N PHE A 95 0.16 4.32 11.78
CA PHE A 95 -1.00 4.59 10.93
C PHE A 95 -0.61 4.37 9.46
N LEU A 96 -1.46 3.70 8.71
CA LEU A 96 -1.34 3.65 7.26
C LEU A 96 -1.94 4.93 6.67
N ALA A 97 -1.25 5.53 5.73
CA ALA A 97 -1.71 6.74 5.05
C ALA A 97 -1.51 6.64 3.54
N GLY A 98 -2.45 7.16 2.79
CA GLY A 98 -2.41 7.16 1.33
C GLY A 98 -3.62 7.84 0.73
N TYR A 99 -3.83 7.64 -0.56
CA TYR A 99 -4.99 8.14 -1.29
C TYR A 99 -5.95 6.98 -1.57
N ASN A 100 -7.18 7.07 -1.07
CA ASN A 100 -8.18 6.00 -1.14
C ASN A 100 -7.66 4.65 -0.59
N ASN A 101 -6.73 4.72 0.35
CA ASN A 101 -6.04 3.53 0.85
C ASN A 101 -6.92 2.67 1.76
N ALA A 102 -7.84 3.26 2.50
CA ALA A 102 -8.69 2.53 3.44
C ALA A 102 -9.52 1.46 2.74
N SER A 103 -10.08 1.75 1.57
CA SER A 103 -10.94 0.85 0.82
C SER A 103 -10.18 0.01 -0.23
N PHE A 104 -8.93 0.35 -0.55
CA PHE A 104 -8.16 -0.32 -1.60
C PHE A 104 -6.79 -0.81 -1.11
N ASP A 105 -5.80 0.09 -0.99
CA ASP A 105 -4.41 -0.29 -0.71
C ASP A 105 -4.24 -1.04 0.60
N ASN A 106 -4.94 -0.63 1.65
CA ASN A 106 -4.88 -1.31 2.95
C ASN A 106 -5.35 -2.76 2.85
N GLN A 107 -6.37 -3.03 2.04
CA GLN A 107 -6.91 -4.38 1.86
C GLN A 107 -5.92 -5.27 1.11
N PHE A 108 -5.26 -4.74 0.07
CA PHE A 108 -4.20 -5.45 -0.64
C PHE A 108 -3.00 -5.71 0.25
N LEU A 109 -2.59 -4.75 1.07
CA LEU A 109 -1.46 -4.91 1.97
C LEU A 109 -1.74 -5.98 3.03
N ARG A 110 -2.94 -5.99 3.61
CA ARG A 110 -3.38 -7.03 4.55
C ARG A 110 -3.35 -8.41 3.91
N ALA A 111 -3.89 -8.54 2.69
CA ALA A 111 -3.88 -9.80 1.95
C ALA A 111 -2.46 -10.26 1.66
N TRP A 112 -1.56 -9.33 1.34
CA TRP A 112 -0.15 -9.64 1.07
C TRP A 112 0.56 -10.22 2.29
N PHE A 113 0.28 -9.68 3.49
CA PHE A 113 0.79 -10.27 4.74
C PHE A 113 0.32 -11.72 4.89
N LEU A 114 -0.98 -11.97 4.70
CA LEU A 114 -1.54 -13.32 4.79
C LEU A 114 -0.93 -14.28 3.75
N GLN A 115 -0.73 -13.81 2.52
CA GLN A 115 -0.09 -14.58 1.45
C GLN A 115 1.34 -14.97 1.79
N ASN A 116 2.02 -14.19 2.62
CA ASN A 116 3.36 -14.46 3.11
C ASN A 116 3.37 -15.23 4.45
N GLY A 117 2.23 -15.75 4.87
CA GLY A 117 2.10 -16.53 6.10
C GLY A 117 2.07 -15.71 7.38
N ASP A 118 1.89 -14.39 7.28
CA ASP A 118 1.85 -13.49 8.44
C ASP A 118 0.42 -13.03 8.72
N LYS A 119 -0.16 -13.55 9.80
CA LYS A 119 -1.50 -13.18 10.27
C LYS A 119 -1.49 -12.01 11.27
N TYR A 120 -0.33 -11.39 11.49
CA TYR A 120 -0.14 -10.36 12.52
C TYR A 120 -0.05 -8.95 11.95
N PHE A 121 -0.77 -8.68 10.86
CA PHE A 121 -0.86 -7.33 10.26
C PHE A 121 -1.22 -6.26 11.30
N GLY A 122 -2.18 -6.56 12.17
CA GLY A 122 -2.60 -5.64 13.24
C GLY A 122 -1.55 -5.40 14.33
N SER A 123 -0.45 -6.15 14.35
CA SER A 123 0.68 -5.85 15.26
C SER A 123 1.50 -4.66 14.80
N TYR A 124 1.49 -4.36 13.49
CA TYR A 124 2.22 -3.22 12.91
C TYR A 124 1.35 -1.99 12.70
N PHE A 125 0.04 -2.18 12.47
CA PHE A 125 -0.81 -1.10 11.98
C PHE A 125 -2.09 -0.95 12.80
N TRP A 126 -2.42 0.32 13.09
CA TRP A 126 -3.72 0.66 13.65
C TRP A 126 -4.82 0.34 12.64
N SER A 127 -6.01 0.00 13.11
CA SER A 127 -7.15 -0.27 12.24
C SER A 127 -7.67 0.98 11.53
N ASN A 128 -7.53 2.14 12.18
CA ASN A 128 -7.86 3.42 11.58
C ASN A 128 -6.72 3.88 10.69
N SER A 129 -7.02 4.41 9.52
CA SER A 129 -6.02 4.91 8.58
C SER A 129 -6.25 6.38 8.27
N ILE A 130 -5.22 7.01 7.73
CA ILE A 130 -5.27 8.39 7.23
C ILE A 130 -5.48 8.30 5.72
N ASP A 131 -6.66 8.69 5.26
CA ASP A 131 -7.02 8.65 3.84
C ASP A 131 -7.14 10.09 3.33
N VAL A 132 -6.19 10.50 2.48
CA VAL A 132 -6.13 11.86 1.94
C VAL A 132 -7.38 12.20 1.15
N MET A 133 -7.96 11.24 0.42
CA MET A 133 -9.20 11.47 -0.32
C MET A 133 -10.35 11.82 0.64
N VAL A 134 -10.46 11.11 1.77
CA VAL A 134 -11.50 11.38 2.77
C VAL A 134 -11.27 12.74 3.44
N LEU A 135 -10.05 13.05 3.82
CA LEU A 135 -9.70 14.32 4.46
C LEU A 135 -9.95 15.53 3.53
N ALA A 136 -9.72 15.35 2.23
CA ALA A 136 -9.92 16.41 1.24
C ALA A 136 -11.39 16.61 0.84
N THR A 137 -12.25 15.62 1.07
CA THR A 137 -13.65 15.64 0.64
C THR A 137 -14.43 16.88 1.12
N PRO A 138 -14.37 17.29 2.40
CA PRO A 138 -15.09 18.48 2.84
C PRO A 138 -14.65 19.77 2.13
N TYR A 139 -13.35 19.89 1.85
CA TYR A 139 -12.81 21.03 1.12
C TYR A 139 -13.26 21.04 -0.35
N LEU A 140 -13.13 19.89 -1.01
CA LEU A 140 -13.46 19.76 -2.43
C LEU A 140 -14.97 19.75 -2.71
N ALA A 141 -15.79 19.49 -1.70
CA ALA A 141 -17.25 19.51 -1.82
C ALA A 141 -17.78 20.88 -2.26
N SER A 142 -17.06 21.97 -1.95
CA SER A 142 -17.41 23.33 -2.41
C SER A 142 -17.00 23.59 -3.86
N GLN A 143 -16.21 22.72 -4.47
CA GLN A 143 -15.68 22.84 -5.83
C GLN A 143 -15.94 21.54 -6.59
N ARG A 144 -17.16 21.41 -7.08
CA ARG A 144 -17.68 20.13 -7.60
C ARG A 144 -16.81 19.50 -8.70
N SER A 145 -16.34 20.31 -9.64
CA SER A 145 -15.49 19.79 -10.74
C SER A 145 -14.15 19.25 -10.23
N GLN A 146 -13.55 19.92 -9.27
CA GLN A 146 -12.30 19.46 -8.65
C GLN A 146 -12.52 18.19 -7.83
N MET A 147 -13.66 18.05 -7.18
CA MET A 147 -13.99 16.85 -6.44
C MET A 147 -14.13 15.62 -7.35
N GLU A 148 -14.73 15.78 -8.52
CA GLU A 148 -14.81 14.71 -9.50
C GLU A 148 -13.42 14.30 -10.00
N ASN A 149 -12.57 15.25 -10.33
CA ASN A 149 -11.20 15.00 -10.73
C ASN A 149 -10.41 14.27 -9.62
N PHE A 150 -10.60 14.67 -8.39
CA PHE A 150 -9.95 14.06 -7.23
C PHE A 150 -10.38 12.60 -7.06
N LYS A 151 -11.68 12.32 -7.19
CA LYS A 151 -12.20 10.95 -7.14
C LYS A 151 -11.62 10.05 -8.23
N GLN A 152 -11.36 10.62 -9.39
CA GLN A 152 -10.76 9.90 -10.52
C GLN A 152 -9.24 9.81 -10.42
N GLY A 153 -8.62 10.42 -9.41
CA GLY A 153 -7.18 10.42 -9.26
C GLY A 153 -6.44 11.29 -10.27
N THR A 154 -7.10 12.31 -10.84
CA THR A 154 -6.55 13.18 -11.88
C THR A 154 -6.18 14.58 -11.38
N VAL A 155 -6.19 14.77 -10.10
CA VAL A 155 -5.82 16.04 -9.47
C VAL A 155 -4.33 16.16 -9.30
#